data_c71d24653b308518754fc89c3373b75f
#
_entry.id   c71d24653b308518754fc89c3373b75f
#
_cell.length_a   1.000
_cell.length_b   1.000
_cell.length_c   1.000
_cell.angle_alpha   90.00
_cell.angle_beta   90.00
_cell.angle_gamma   90.00
#
_symmetry.space_group_name_H-M   'P 1'
#
loop_
_entity.id
_entity.type
_entity.pdbx_description
1 polymer ?
#
loop_
_entity_poly.entity_id
_entity_poly.type
_entity_poly.pdbx_seq_one_letter_code
_entity_poly.pdbx_strand_id
1 'polypeptide(L)'
;ENTDQITWLLLPCSEQQLQRGIARSGVNIHDARIWYEDSLLPSEVEEVLEGQREDLFALNDMATAIAALSDLEQKKLTAVMEMAKPECAGEIRELAKNLELFEFAPKVRTPAEYGRYMIQDSGHYEYDPNLEEFYDYERYGKLRMEKETGAFTEKGYVAYHHPAAPYLSQAPEDAALRSCGSVCALRGPVRPQRRPCGNGPAD
;
A
#
# COMPACT_ATOMS: atom_id res chain seq x y z
N GLU A 1 17.54 13.43 33.20
CA GLU A 1 16.63 13.27 32.03
C GLU A 1 17.39 13.76 30.81
N ASN A 2 17.99 12.85 30.06
CA ASN A 2 18.76 13.17 28.85
C ASN A 2 17.80 13.19 27.67
N THR A 3 17.28 14.35 27.33
CA THR A 3 16.21 14.53 26.35
C THR A 3 16.70 14.65 24.90
N ASP A 4 18.01 14.60 24.62
CA ASP A 4 18.55 15.02 23.33
C ASP A 4 19.50 14.01 22.68
N GLN A 5 19.27 12.72 22.83
CA GLN A 5 20.02 11.74 22.04
C GLN A 5 19.29 11.49 20.71
N ILE A 6 19.69 12.23 19.68
CA ILE A 6 19.23 12.04 18.31
C ILE A 6 20.23 11.13 17.60
N THR A 7 19.73 10.09 16.95
CA THR A 7 20.53 9.23 16.08
C THR A 7 19.90 9.20 14.71
N TRP A 8 20.70 9.47 13.69
CA TRP A 8 20.30 9.42 12.30
C TRP A 8 20.49 8.01 11.72
N LEU A 9 19.48 7.53 11.04
CA LEU A 9 19.50 6.26 10.32
C LEU A 9 19.05 6.51 8.88
N LEU A 10 19.84 6.00 7.94
CA LEU A 10 19.44 5.96 6.54
C LEU A 10 18.77 4.61 6.27
N LEU A 11 17.53 4.63 5.80
CA LEU A 11 16.78 3.43 5.42
C LEU A 11 16.70 3.33 3.88
N PRO A 12 16.69 2.13 3.30
CA PRO A 12 16.84 0.85 3.98
C PRO A 12 18.27 0.58 4.45
N CYS A 13 18.40 -0.12 5.56
CA CYS A 13 19.69 -0.53 6.08
C CYS A 13 19.68 -1.98 6.58
N SER A 14 20.87 -2.55 6.78
CA SER A 14 20.97 -3.89 7.32
C SER A 14 20.51 -3.95 8.78
N GLU A 15 20.02 -5.12 9.20
CA GLU A 15 19.59 -5.34 10.59
C GLU A 15 20.68 -4.97 11.60
N GLN A 16 21.95 -5.26 11.30
CA GLN A 16 23.07 -4.88 12.17
C GLN A 16 23.25 -3.37 12.30
N GLN A 17 23.02 -2.61 11.21
CA GLN A 17 23.08 -1.15 11.24
C GLN A 17 21.91 -0.59 12.04
N LEU A 18 20.73 -1.14 11.88
CA LEU A 18 19.52 -0.79 12.61
C LEU A 18 19.73 -0.99 14.12
N GLN A 19 20.19 -2.17 14.53
CA GLN A 19 20.50 -2.52 15.92
C GLN A 19 21.57 -1.58 16.53
N ARG A 20 22.63 -1.27 15.77
CA ARG A 20 23.65 -0.32 16.21
C ARG A 20 23.11 1.10 16.37
N GLY A 21 22.23 1.52 15.48
CA GLY A 21 21.58 2.83 15.57
C GLY A 21 20.72 2.93 16.82
N ILE A 22 19.90 1.93 17.09
CA ILE A 22 19.08 1.83 18.31
C ILE A 22 19.95 1.87 19.55
N ALA A 23 21.01 1.06 19.60
CA ALA A 23 21.93 1.03 20.73
C ALA A 23 22.64 2.37 20.98
N ARG A 24 22.99 3.12 19.91
CA ARG A 24 23.61 4.45 20.01
C ARG A 24 22.65 5.51 20.53
N SER A 25 21.37 5.41 20.20
CA SER A 25 20.39 6.38 20.69
C SER A 25 20.20 6.28 22.20
N GLY A 26 20.52 5.12 22.82
CA GLY A 26 20.30 4.91 24.24
C GLY A 26 18.83 4.94 24.66
N VAL A 27 17.91 5.04 23.70
CA VAL A 27 16.46 5.12 23.93
C VAL A 27 15.86 3.73 23.78
N ASN A 28 14.90 3.41 24.63
CA ASN A 28 14.07 2.23 24.42
C ASN A 28 13.27 2.41 23.11
N ILE A 29 13.38 1.46 22.19
CA ILE A 29 12.72 1.55 20.89
C ILE A 29 11.20 1.74 21.00
N HIS A 30 10.58 1.24 22.04
CA HIS A 30 9.14 1.40 22.27
C HIS A 30 8.74 2.82 22.68
N ASP A 31 9.70 3.62 23.18
CA ASP A 31 9.50 5.00 23.61
C ASP A 31 10.10 5.99 22.60
N ALA A 32 10.83 5.51 21.60
CA ALA A 32 11.45 6.32 20.58
C ALA A 32 10.42 7.07 19.75
N ARG A 33 10.73 8.31 19.39
CA ARG A 33 10.01 9.07 18.37
C ARG A 33 10.82 9.05 17.09
N ILE A 34 10.15 8.81 15.99
CA ILE A 34 10.74 8.77 14.65
C ILE A 34 10.30 10.01 13.92
N TRP A 35 11.27 10.72 13.33
CA TRP A 35 11.04 11.84 12.43
C TRP A 35 11.67 11.56 11.08
N TYR A 36 11.00 12.02 10.03
CA TYR A 36 11.54 12.01 8.68
C TYR A 36 12.19 13.35 8.41
N GLU A 37 13.45 13.35 8.01
CA GLU A 37 14.18 14.57 7.66
C GLU A 37 14.21 14.78 6.15
N ASP A 38 14.49 13.70 5.43
CA ASP A 38 14.54 13.68 3.97
C ASP A 38 14.17 12.29 3.47
N SER A 39 13.47 12.22 2.36
CA SER A 39 12.98 10.96 1.82
C SER A 39 13.02 10.97 0.30
N LEU A 40 13.38 9.82 -0.29
CA LEU A 40 13.26 9.53 -1.71
C LEU A 40 12.01 8.67 -2.00
N LEU A 41 11.15 8.49 -1.01
CA LEU A 41 9.90 7.77 -1.16
C LEU A 41 8.90 8.59 -1.99
N PRO A 42 7.97 7.94 -2.68
CA PRO A 42 6.84 8.64 -3.28
C PRO A 42 6.05 9.42 -2.21
N SER A 43 5.59 10.63 -2.58
CA SER A 43 4.83 11.51 -1.67
C SER A 43 3.62 10.84 -1.04
N GLU A 44 2.96 9.95 -1.77
CA GLU A 44 1.80 9.19 -1.30
C GLU A 44 2.16 8.22 -0.16
N VAL A 45 3.41 7.71 -0.14
CA VAL A 45 3.91 6.90 0.97
C VAL A 45 4.15 7.77 2.20
N GLU A 46 4.74 8.95 2.01
CA GLU A 46 5.00 9.90 3.09
C GLU A 46 3.70 10.36 3.75
N GLU A 47 2.67 10.67 2.95
CA GLU A 47 1.34 11.07 3.45
C GLU A 47 0.70 10.01 4.36
N VAL A 48 0.86 8.74 4.05
CA VAL A 48 0.34 7.64 4.90
C VAL A 48 1.10 7.56 6.22
N LEU A 49 2.41 7.80 6.19
CA LEU A 49 3.26 7.69 7.37
C LEU A 49 3.21 8.94 8.26
N GLU A 50 2.75 10.06 7.73
CA GLU A 50 2.70 11.33 8.46
C GLU A 50 1.78 11.23 9.68
N GLY A 51 2.33 11.56 10.84
CA GLY A 51 1.60 11.53 12.12
C GLY A 51 1.32 10.12 12.67
N GLN A 52 1.73 9.06 12.00
CA GLN A 52 1.64 7.70 12.48
C GLN A 52 2.81 7.36 13.41
N ARG A 53 2.54 6.47 14.36
CA ARG A 53 3.60 5.90 15.20
C ARG A 53 3.98 4.53 14.62
N GLU A 54 4.95 4.54 13.76
CA GLU A 54 5.42 3.33 13.09
C GLU A 54 6.54 2.62 13.87
N ASP A 55 6.62 1.31 13.69
CA ASP A 55 7.75 0.53 14.15
C ASP A 55 8.94 0.69 13.19
N LEU A 56 10.13 0.94 13.74
CA LEU A 56 11.34 1.17 12.96
C LEU A 56 11.71 -0.01 12.06
N PHE A 57 11.45 -1.24 12.50
CA PHE A 57 11.69 -2.44 11.68
C PHE A 57 10.71 -2.53 10.53
N ALA A 58 9.43 -2.22 10.77
CA ALA A 58 8.41 -2.18 9.73
C ALA A 58 8.73 -1.12 8.67
N LEU A 59 9.22 0.06 9.09
CA LEU A 59 9.69 1.11 8.17
C LEU A 59 10.88 0.66 7.33
N ASN A 60 11.86 0.00 7.94
CA ASN A 60 13.02 -0.52 7.22
C ASN A 60 12.64 -1.60 6.21
N ASP A 61 11.75 -2.50 6.57
CA ASP A 61 11.23 -3.55 5.69
C ASP A 61 10.43 -2.97 4.52
N MET A 62 9.60 -1.97 4.78
CA MET A 62 8.86 -1.23 3.76
C MET A 62 9.82 -0.51 2.81
N ALA A 63 10.77 0.25 3.35
CA ALA A 63 11.78 0.94 2.54
C ALA A 63 12.60 -0.02 1.69
N THR A 64 12.94 -1.19 2.22
CA THR A 64 13.62 -2.26 1.47
C THR A 64 12.77 -2.78 0.32
N ALA A 65 11.47 -2.99 0.56
CA ALA A 65 10.56 -3.46 -0.47
C ALA A 65 10.40 -2.42 -1.59
N ILE A 66 10.25 -1.14 -1.24
CA ILE A 66 10.11 -0.04 -2.23
C ILE A 66 11.40 0.18 -3.01
N ALA A 67 12.56 0.13 -2.35
CA ALA A 67 13.86 0.31 -3.01
C ALA A 67 14.19 -0.79 -4.03
N ALA A 68 13.55 -1.95 -3.91
CA ALA A 68 13.70 -3.04 -4.88
C ALA A 68 12.85 -2.85 -6.14
N LEU A 69 11.90 -1.91 -6.14
CA LEU A 69 10.99 -1.66 -7.25
C LEU A 69 11.65 -0.75 -8.31
N SER A 70 11.37 -1.04 -9.58
CA SER A 70 11.67 -0.13 -10.69
C SER A 70 10.78 1.12 -10.64
N ASP A 71 11.15 2.17 -11.37
CA ASP A 71 10.37 3.41 -11.48
C ASP A 71 8.91 3.18 -11.93
N LEU A 72 8.70 2.19 -12.80
CA LEU A 72 7.36 1.83 -13.26
C LEU A 72 6.55 1.13 -12.16
N GLU A 73 7.19 0.23 -11.43
CA GLU A 73 6.56 -0.46 -10.31
C GLU A 73 6.26 0.49 -9.14
N GLN A 74 7.11 1.48 -8.89
CA GLN A 74 6.81 2.53 -7.91
C GLN A 74 5.58 3.35 -8.30
N LYS A 75 5.44 3.71 -9.59
CA LYS A 75 4.21 4.36 -10.09
C LYS A 75 2.99 3.47 -9.97
N LYS A 76 3.14 2.17 -10.21
CA LYS A 76 2.08 1.19 -10.00
C LYS A 76 1.72 1.09 -8.52
N LEU A 77 2.73 1.02 -7.64
CA LEU A 77 2.50 0.98 -6.19
C LEU A 77 1.66 2.17 -5.71
N THR A 78 2.02 3.39 -6.11
CA THR A 78 1.27 4.58 -5.69
C THR A 78 -0.17 4.58 -6.22
N ALA A 79 -0.41 4.10 -7.43
CA ALA A 79 -1.76 3.92 -7.97
C ALA A 79 -2.54 2.83 -7.21
N VAL A 80 -1.88 1.73 -6.83
CA VAL A 80 -2.48 0.67 -5.99
C VAL A 80 -2.80 1.20 -4.58
N MET A 81 -1.93 2.03 -4.00
CA MET A 81 -2.18 2.66 -2.69
C MET A 81 -3.40 3.59 -2.71
N GLU A 82 -3.60 4.35 -3.80
CA GLU A 82 -4.78 5.20 -3.97
C GLU A 82 -6.09 4.38 -3.97
N MET A 83 -6.04 3.16 -4.52
CA MET A 83 -7.18 2.22 -4.52
C MET A 83 -7.33 1.51 -3.16
N ALA A 84 -6.24 0.97 -2.60
CA ALA A 84 -6.25 0.11 -1.42
C ALA A 84 -6.28 0.87 -0.10
N LYS A 85 -5.81 2.14 -0.08
CA LYS A 85 -5.76 3.04 1.08
C LYS A 85 -5.08 2.41 2.30
N PRO A 86 -3.80 2.03 2.19
CA PRO A 86 -3.07 1.48 3.32
C PRO A 86 -2.96 2.49 4.46
N GLU A 87 -2.96 2.01 5.71
CA GLU A 87 -2.91 2.84 6.91
C GLU A 87 -1.58 2.78 7.65
N CYS A 88 -0.66 1.90 7.26
CA CYS A 88 0.63 1.71 7.94
C CYS A 88 1.72 1.18 7.00
N ALA A 89 2.98 1.29 7.46
CA ALA A 89 4.16 0.80 6.73
C ALA A 89 4.09 -0.70 6.39
N GLY A 90 3.51 -1.50 7.27
CA GLY A 90 3.34 -2.94 7.05
C GLY A 90 2.44 -3.25 5.86
N GLU A 91 1.34 -2.50 5.70
CA GLU A 91 0.40 -2.66 4.58
C GLU A 91 1.04 -2.22 3.26
N ILE A 92 1.76 -1.08 3.27
CA ILE A 92 2.49 -0.61 2.08
C ILE A 92 3.52 -1.65 1.65
N ARG A 93 4.27 -2.26 2.59
CA ARG A 93 5.20 -3.34 2.31
C ARG A 93 4.53 -4.53 1.64
N GLU A 94 3.37 -4.96 2.14
CA GLU A 94 2.63 -6.09 1.54
C GLU A 94 2.13 -5.75 0.13
N LEU A 95 1.64 -4.54 -0.11
CA LEU A 95 1.29 -4.09 -1.45
C LEU A 95 2.51 -4.09 -2.38
N ALA A 96 3.66 -3.57 -1.93
CA ALA A 96 4.90 -3.54 -2.71
C ALA A 96 5.39 -4.94 -3.08
N LYS A 97 5.23 -5.92 -2.19
CA LYS A 97 5.63 -7.33 -2.45
C LYS A 97 4.69 -8.08 -3.36
N ASN A 98 3.46 -7.65 -3.48
CA ASN A 98 2.41 -8.36 -4.23
C ASN A 98 1.87 -7.53 -5.41
N LEU A 99 2.69 -6.68 -5.99
CA LEU A 99 2.29 -5.83 -7.12
C LEU A 99 1.86 -6.63 -8.36
N GLU A 100 2.34 -7.85 -8.51
CA GLU A 100 1.93 -8.74 -9.61
C GLU A 100 0.46 -9.12 -9.56
N LEU A 101 -0.20 -9.00 -8.39
CA LEU A 101 -1.63 -9.25 -8.26
C LEU A 101 -2.50 -8.13 -8.84
N PHE A 102 -1.90 -7.04 -9.23
CA PHE A 102 -2.60 -5.89 -9.78
C PHE A 102 -2.21 -5.67 -11.25
N GLU A 103 -3.19 -5.38 -12.07
CA GLU A 103 -2.98 -4.83 -13.41
C GLU A 103 -2.96 -3.31 -13.30
N PHE A 104 -2.03 -2.67 -14.00
CA PHE A 104 -1.95 -1.21 -14.02
C PHE A 104 -1.88 -0.71 -15.46
N ALA A 105 -2.91 0.01 -15.86
CA ALA A 105 -3.01 0.67 -17.16
C ALA A 105 -2.71 2.18 -16.99
N PRO A 106 -1.47 2.61 -17.25
CA PRO A 106 -1.08 4.00 -17.03
C PRO A 106 -1.83 4.96 -17.95
N LYS A 107 -2.19 6.13 -17.40
CA LYS A 107 -2.89 7.22 -18.13
C LYS A 107 -4.29 6.88 -18.66
N VAL A 108 -4.81 5.71 -18.36
CA VAL A 108 -6.16 5.30 -18.72
C VAL A 108 -7.17 5.98 -17.81
N ARG A 109 -8.16 6.65 -18.41
CA ARG A 109 -9.19 7.44 -17.70
C ARG A 109 -10.62 7.03 -18.06
N THR A 110 -10.78 6.27 -19.14
CA THR A 110 -12.07 5.87 -19.66
C THR A 110 -12.11 4.37 -19.96
N PRO A 111 -13.31 3.75 -19.96
CA PRO A 111 -13.45 2.36 -20.34
C PRO A 111 -12.94 2.06 -21.77
N ALA A 112 -13.11 3.01 -22.69
CA ALA A 112 -12.61 2.86 -24.05
C ALA A 112 -11.08 2.81 -24.12
N GLU A 113 -10.41 3.69 -23.37
CA GLU A 113 -8.94 3.68 -23.25
C GLU A 113 -8.46 2.39 -22.59
N TYR A 114 -9.17 1.93 -21.55
CA TYR A 114 -8.83 0.66 -20.90
C TYR A 114 -8.98 -0.53 -21.85
N GLY A 115 -10.08 -0.59 -22.60
CA GLY A 115 -10.27 -1.62 -23.61
C GLY A 115 -9.19 -1.59 -24.69
N ARG A 116 -8.77 -0.40 -25.13
CA ARG A 116 -7.67 -0.24 -26.08
C ARG A 116 -6.35 -0.73 -25.50
N TYR A 117 -5.99 -0.29 -24.28
CA TYR A 117 -4.79 -0.73 -23.59
C TYR A 117 -4.74 -2.26 -23.47
N MET A 118 -5.85 -2.88 -23.05
CA MET A 118 -5.89 -4.32 -22.86
C MET A 118 -5.73 -5.11 -24.16
N ILE A 119 -6.24 -4.60 -25.28
CA ILE A 119 -6.16 -5.29 -26.56
C ILE A 119 -4.83 -5.03 -27.27
N GLN A 120 -4.30 -3.78 -27.20
CA GLN A 120 -3.13 -3.38 -27.96
C GLN A 120 -1.83 -3.46 -27.17
N ASP A 121 -1.83 -3.02 -25.91
CA ASP A 121 -0.59 -2.72 -25.14
C ASP A 121 -0.28 -3.72 -24.05
N SER A 122 -1.30 -4.39 -23.47
CA SER A 122 -1.12 -5.27 -22.31
C SER A 122 -0.36 -6.57 -22.62
N GLY A 123 -0.27 -6.96 -23.87
CA GLY A 123 0.34 -8.22 -24.29
C GLY A 123 -0.51 -9.47 -23.99
N HIS A 124 -1.74 -9.31 -23.50
CA HIS A 124 -2.63 -10.44 -23.22
C HIS A 124 -3.26 -11.05 -24.49
N TYR A 125 -3.26 -10.30 -25.58
CA TYR A 125 -3.85 -10.72 -26.85
C TYR A 125 -2.90 -10.46 -28.02
N GLU A 126 -3.02 -11.26 -29.06
CA GLU A 126 -2.45 -10.96 -30.35
C GLU A 126 -3.30 -9.88 -31.04
N TYR A 127 -2.74 -8.70 -31.19
CA TYR A 127 -3.41 -7.57 -31.83
C TYR A 127 -3.12 -7.55 -33.31
N ASP A 128 -4.18 -7.53 -34.14
CA ASP A 128 -4.06 -7.33 -35.58
C ASP A 128 -4.51 -5.90 -35.96
N PRO A 129 -3.58 -5.02 -36.40
CA PRO A 129 -3.90 -3.66 -36.82
C PRO A 129 -4.91 -3.57 -37.98
N ASN A 130 -5.01 -4.62 -38.82
CA ASN A 130 -5.97 -4.64 -39.91
C ASN A 130 -7.43 -4.82 -39.44
N LEU A 131 -7.61 -5.23 -38.20
CA LEU A 131 -8.91 -5.40 -37.57
C LEU A 131 -9.29 -4.26 -36.62
N GLU A 132 -8.49 -3.17 -36.57
CA GLU A 132 -8.71 -2.07 -35.62
C GLU A 132 -10.13 -1.48 -35.67
N GLU A 133 -10.69 -1.32 -36.89
CA GLU A 133 -12.04 -0.78 -37.09
C GLU A 133 -13.16 -1.67 -36.54
N PHE A 134 -12.87 -2.94 -36.29
CA PHE A 134 -13.84 -3.92 -35.79
C PHE A 134 -13.80 -4.08 -34.27
N TYR A 135 -12.82 -3.51 -33.58
CA TYR A 135 -12.75 -3.59 -32.13
C TYR A 135 -13.64 -2.55 -31.46
N ASP A 136 -14.61 -3.01 -30.71
CA ASP A 136 -15.41 -2.14 -29.82
C ASP A 136 -14.71 -2.03 -28.46
N TYR A 137 -13.71 -1.14 -28.38
CA TYR A 137 -12.89 -0.92 -27.19
C TYR A 137 -13.71 -0.50 -25.99
N GLU A 138 -14.74 0.33 -26.18
CA GLU A 138 -15.56 0.81 -25.06
C GLU A 138 -16.38 -0.32 -24.44
N ARG A 139 -17.03 -1.12 -25.29
CA ARG A 139 -17.80 -2.26 -24.83
C ARG A 139 -16.92 -3.30 -24.15
N TYR A 140 -15.75 -3.58 -24.74
CA TYR A 140 -14.80 -4.52 -24.16
C TYR A 140 -14.31 -4.04 -22.80
N GLY A 141 -13.89 -2.77 -22.68
CA GLY A 141 -13.44 -2.17 -21.43
C GLY A 141 -14.50 -2.22 -20.33
N LYS A 142 -15.74 -1.83 -20.64
CA LYS A 142 -16.87 -1.90 -19.70
C LYS A 142 -17.12 -3.32 -19.18
N LEU A 143 -17.22 -4.29 -20.09
CA LEU A 143 -17.45 -5.70 -19.73
C LEU A 143 -16.32 -6.30 -18.90
N ARG A 144 -15.09 -5.83 -19.11
CA ARG A 144 -13.96 -6.29 -18.32
C ARG A 144 -13.98 -5.67 -16.91
N MET A 145 -14.22 -4.37 -16.82
CA MET A 145 -14.33 -3.65 -15.54
C MET A 145 -15.48 -4.17 -14.67
N GLU A 146 -16.56 -4.67 -15.26
CA GLU A 146 -17.66 -5.32 -14.52
C GLU A 146 -17.24 -6.65 -13.87
N LYS A 147 -16.20 -7.30 -14.36
CA LYS A 147 -15.73 -8.62 -13.90
C LYS A 147 -14.54 -8.58 -12.97
N GLU A 148 -13.93 -7.43 -12.81
CA GLU A 148 -12.75 -7.24 -12.00
C GLU A 148 -12.97 -6.13 -10.95
N THR A 149 -12.24 -6.22 -9.85
CA THR A 149 -12.24 -5.16 -8.83
C THR A 149 -11.18 -4.15 -9.23
N GLY A 150 -11.58 -2.99 -9.70
CA GLY A 150 -10.65 -1.95 -10.15
C GLY A 150 -11.15 -0.55 -9.87
N ALA A 151 -10.24 0.42 -9.93
CA ALA A 151 -10.54 1.83 -9.73
C ALA A 151 -9.72 2.71 -10.69
N PHE A 152 -10.30 3.84 -11.07
CA PHE A 152 -9.55 4.93 -11.71
C PHE A 152 -8.81 5.72 -10.64
N THR A 153 -7.53 5.91 -10.87
CA THR A 153 -6.63 6.68 -10.03
C THR A 153 -6.09 7.89 -10.81
N GLU A 154 -5.43 8.81 -10.15
CA GLU A 154 -4.80 9.94 -10.84
C GLU A 154 -3.75 9.50 -11.86
N LYS A 155 -3.14 8.33 -11.68
CA LYS A 155 -2.07 7.80 -12.54
C LYS A 155 -2.55 6.88 -13.65
N GLY A 156 -3.77 6.38 -13.55
CA GLY A 156 -4.36 5.46 -14.52
C GLY A 156 -5.43 4.57 -13.91
N TYR A 157 -5.74 3.48 -14.56
CA TYR A 157 -6.65 2.46 -14.05
C TYR A 157 -5.88 1.33 -13.39
N VAL A 158 -6.30 0.93 -12.21
CA VAL A 158 -5.76 -0.22 -11.47
C VAL A 158 -6.87 -1.25 -11.29
N ALA A 159 -6.57 -2.50 -11.57
CA ALA A 159 -7.46 -3.61 -11.32
C ALA A 159 -6.73 -4.70 -10.51
N TYR A 160 -7.43 -5.27 -9.54
CA TYR A 160 -6.96 -6.47 -8.87
C TYR A 160 -7.13 -7.67 -9.79
N HIS A 161 -6.01 -8.28 -10.14
CA HIS A 161 -5.98 -9.45 -11.00
C HIS A 161 -5.61 -10.66 -10.15
N HIS A 162 -6.60 -11.39 -9.68
CA HIS A 162 -6.34 -12.70 -9.10
C HIS A 162 -5.94 -13.65 -10.25
N PRO A 163 -4.73 -14.22 -10.26
CA PRO A 163 -4.44 -15.30 -11.20
C PRO A 163 -5.48 -16.37 -10.95
N ALA A 164 -6.28 -16.66 -11.97
CA ALA A 164 -7.47 -17.49 -11.88
C ALA A 164 -7.17 -18.81 -11.17
N ALA A 165 -7.58 -18.91 -9.92
CA ALA A 165 -7.98 -20.20 -9.39
C ALA A 165 -9.24 -20.58 -10.19
N PRO A 166 -9.26 -21.70 -10.93
CA PRO A 166 -10.30 -21.99 -11.90
C PRO A 166 -11.70 -22.18 -11.29
N TYR A 167 -11.89 -22.06 -10.00
CA TYR A 167 -13.14 -22.39 -9.32
C TYR A 167 -13.37 -21.59 -8.05
N LEU A 168 -13.47 -20.28 -8.07
CA LEU A 168 -14.14 -19.59 -6.94
C LEU A 168 -14.74 -18.27 -7.45
N SER A 169 -16.01 -18.34 -7.84
CA SER A 169 -16.91 -17.21 -8.01
C SER A 169 -17.37 -16.71 -6.63
N GLN A 170 -16.46 -16.22 -5.82
CA GLN A 170 -16.80 -15.40 -4.65
C GLN A 170 -15.75 -14.30 -4.58
N ALA A 171 -16.23 -13.08 -4.70
CA ALA A 171 -15.42 -11.89 -4.60
C ALA A 171 -14.53 -11.96 -3.34
N PRO A 172 -13.24 -11.89 -3.47
CA PRO A 172 -12.38 -11.73 -2.30
C PRO A 172 -12.29 -10.24 -1.95
N GLU A 173 -13.39 -9.68 -1.43
CA GLU A 173 -13.30 -8.40 -0.73
C GLU A 173 -12.37 -8.48 0.48
N ASP A 174 -11.82 -9.67 0.76
CA ASP A 174 -11.18 -9.95 2.03
C ASP A 174 -9.77 -10.56 1.97
N ALA A 175 -9.24 -11.03 0.85
CA ALA A 175 -8.01 -11.83 0.91
C ALA A 175 -6.72 -11.00 0.94
N ALA A 176 -6.59 -9.95 0.15
CA ALA A 176 -5.41 -9.08 0.21
C ALA A 176 -5.44 -8.15 1.43
N LEU A 177 -6.65 -7.64 1.78
CA LEU A 177 -6.85 -6.80 2.94
C LEU A 177 -6.83 -7.57 4.29
N ARG A 178 -7.15 -8.88 4.29
CA ARG A 178 -7.11 -9.69 5.52
C ARG A 178 -5.71 -10.15 5.91
N SER A 179 -4.80 -10.27 4.97
CA SER A 179 -3.39 -10.54 5.33
C SER A 179 -2.74 -9.32 5.97
N CYS A 180 -3.17 -8.12 5.61
CA CYS A 180 -2.78 -6.87 6.25
C CYS A 180 -3.34 -6.73 7.68
N GLY A 181 -4.57 -7.16 7.93
CA GLY A 181 -5.22 -7.07 9.25
C GLY A 181 -4.56 -7.90 10.36
N SER A 182 -3.77 -8.91 10.00
CA SER A 182 -3.05 -9.72 10.99
C SER A 182 -1.81 -9.04 11.58
N VAL A 183 -1.25 -8.05 10.92
CA VAL A 183 -0.08 -7.33 11.44
C VAL A 183 -0.49 -6.15 12.32
N CYS A 184 -1.66 -5.57 12.07
CA CYS A 184 -2.23 -4.50 12.91
C CYS A 184 -2.99 -5.01 14.16
N ALA A 185 -3.19 -6.32 14.34
CA ALA A 185 -3.89 -6.92 15.48
C ALA A 185 -3.15 -6.81 16.83
N LEU A 186 -2.03 -6.07 16.91
CA LEU A 186 -1.40 -5.69 18.17
C LEU A 186 -2.00 -4.42 18.81
N ARG A 187 -3.06 -3.85 18.22
CA ARG A 187 -3.91 -2.91 18.96
C ARG A 187 -4.72 -3.69 19.98
N GLY A 188 -4.17 -3.84 21.18
CA GLY A 188 -4.92 -4.29 22.34
C GLY A 188 -6.18 -3.43 22.50
N PRO A 189 -7.29 -3.98 23.00
CA PRO A 189 -8.53 -3.24 23.14
C PRO A 189 -8.28 -2.01 24.02
N VAL A 190 -8.51 -0.82 23.47
CA VAL A 190 -8.59 0.41 24.24
C VAL A 190 -9.74 0.21 25.22
N ARG A 191 -9.41 -0.06 26.49
CA ARG A 191 -10.41 -0.09 27.57
C ARG A 191 -11.05 1.30 27.63
N PRO A 192 -12.37 1.43 27.50
CA PRO A 192 -13.01 2.69 27.78
C PRO A 192 -12.72 3.05 29.24
N GLN A 193 -12.12 4.20 29.47
CA GLN A 193 -11.93 4.75 30.81
C GLN A 193 -13.31 4.90 31.44
N ARG A 194 -13.58 4.13 32.48
CA ARG A 194 -14.72 4.33 33.33
C ARG A 194 -14.52 5.68 34.02
N ARG A 195 -15.42 6.61 33.75
CA ARG A 195 -15.53 7.83 34.55
C ARG A 195 -15.76 7.43 36.01
N PRO A 196 -15.07 8.03 36.98
CA PRO A 196 -15.38 7.80 38.37
C PRO A 196 -16.79 8.34 38.65
N CYS A 197 -17.64 7.50 39.21
CA CYS A 197 -18.93 7.92 39.76
C CYS A 197 -18.65 8.91 40.87
N GLY A 198 -19.16 10.13 40.74
CA GLY A 198 -19.12 11.13 41.81
C GLY A 198 -19.90 10.66 43.03
N ASN A 199 -19.24 10.73 44.18
CA ASN A 199 -19.91 10.65 45.46
C ASN A 199 -20.80 11.87 45.61
N GLY A 200 -22.10 11.64 45.68
CA GLY A 200 -23.06 12.63 46.19
C GLY A 200 -22.95 12.70 47.72
N PRO A 201 -23.27 13.84 48.33
CA PRO A 201 -23.17 14.01 49.77
C PRO A 201 -24.27 13.26 50.49
N ALA A 202 -23.88 12.70 51.63
CA ALA A 202 -24.80 12.20 52.65
C ALA A 202 -25.33 13.38 53.45
N ASP A 203 -26.62 13.40 53.66
CA ASP A 203 -27.32 13.90 54.86
C ASP A 203 -28.13 12.76 55.46
#